data_e9f6c74ad4e0eb814423e81f8dcbf43b
#
_entry.id   e9f6c74ad4e0eb814423e81f8dcbf43b
#
_cell.length_a   1.000
_cell.length_b   1.000
_cell.length_c   1.000
_cell.angle_alpha   90.00
_cell.angle_beta   90.00
_cell.angle_gamma   90.00
#
_symmetry.space_group_name_H-M   'P 1'
#
loop_
_entity.id
_entity.type
_entity.pdbx_description
1 polymer ?
#
loop_
_entity_poly.entity_id
_entity_poly.type
_entity_poly.pdbx_seq_one_letter_code
_entity_poly.pdbx_strand_id
1 'polypeptide(L)'
;MAKRVAVVGAGVSGLSSIRCCLDEGLEPTCFERSEDIGGLWRFTESSEDGMTRVYRSLVTNVCKEMSCYSDFPFQEDYPNFMNQGKFWDYLQEFAEHFDLLKYIRFRTTVCSVTKRPDFSETGQWDVVTETGGRQDRAVFDAVMVCTGHFLSPHLPLESYPGIHTFKGQVLHSQQYKTPDGFQGKRILVLGLGNTGGDVAVELSRTAAQVLLSTRTGTWVVSRSSAGGYPYNMMVTRRYLAFIAQILPSCVLKWIQERQLNKRFNHENYGLSITKGKKFKSIVNDELPTCILCGAVRMKPGVKGFTETSALFEDGTVEEDINTVVFTTGYTFSFPFLEEPLRGLCTKKVYLYKRVFPASLEKATLATIGLISLKGSILAATELQARWATRVFKGLCKIPPSLTLMAEATRTEKLIKRGVIRDTSGDKLDYIPYMDDLAACIGAKPSIALLLLKDPRLAWEVFFGPCTPYQYRLTGPGKWEGARNAILTQWDRTLKPLKTRGTPDPPTPASISHYLKAWGASVLLASLLLACKSAFFFKLVRDKLQGRISFIQ
;
A
#
# COMPACT_ATOMS: atom_id res chain seq x y z
N MET A 1 -21.22 -1.58 30.32
CA MET A 1 -19.76 -1.30 30.30
C MET A 1 -19.32 -1.10 28.85
N ALA A 2 -18.34 -0.24 28.61
CA ALA A 2 -17.75 -0.09 27.28
C ALA A 2 -17.00 -1.39 26.91
N LYS A 3 -17.01 -1.74 25.61
CA LYS A 3 -16.31 -2.93 25.13
C LYS A 3 -14.80 -2.69 25.12
N ARG A 4 -14.05 -3.64 25.66
CA ARG A 4 -12.59 -3.63 25.71
C ARG A 4 -12.01 -4.18 24.41
N VAL A 5 -11.09 -3.44 23.80
CA VAL A 5 -10.45 -3.80 22.53
C VAL A 5 -8.95 -3.93 22.69
N ALA A 6 -8.40 -5.11 22.40
CA ALA A 6 -6.96 -5.30 22.33
C ALA A 6 -6.44 -4.85 20.96
N VAL A 7 -5.47 -3.95 20.93
CA VAL A 7 -4.78 -3.50 19.71
C VAL A 7 -3.35 -4.05 19.75
N VAL A 8 -2.95 -4.84 18.74
CA VAL A 8 -1.64 -5.50 18.70
C VAL A 8 -0.71 -4.75 17.76
N GLY A 9 0.21 -3.97 18.34
CA GLY A 9 1.20 -3.12 17.64
C GLY A 9 0.81 -1.64 17.58
N ALA A 10 1.76 -0.74 17.89
CA ALA A 10 1.61 0.72 17.91
C ALA A 10 2.24 1.43 16.70
N GLY A 11 2.26 0.79 15.53
CA GLY A 11 2.59 1.42 14.26
C GLY A 11 1.43 2.25 13.71
N VAL A 12 1.52 2.67 12.43
CA VAL A 12 0.48 3.47 11.75
C VAL A 12 -0.93 2.88 11.87
N SER A 13 -1.06 1.56 11.81
CA SER A 13 -2.36 0.88 11.94
C SER A 13 -2.87 0.92 13.38
N GLY A 14 -1.97 0.73 14.37
CA GLY A 14 -2.34 0.73 15.79
C GLY A 14 -2.78 2.10 16.26
N LEU A 15 -2.04 3.16 15.93
CA LEU A 15 -2.39 4.52 16.29
C LEU A 15 -3.78 4.92 15.79
N SER A 16 -4.07 4.65 14.49
CA SER A 16 -5.42 4.89 13.96
C SER A 16 -6.48 4.01 14.62
N SER A 17 -6.15 2.77 14.99
CA SER A 17 -7.07 1.87 15.68
C SER A 17 -7.44 2.33 17.08
N ILE A 18 -6.45 2.80 17.88
CA ILE A 18 -6.69 3.38 19.20
C ILE A 18 -7.63 4.58 19.06
N ARG A 19 -7.30 5.51 18.16
CA ARG A 19 -8.11 6.71 17.90
C ARG A 19 -9.56 6.33 17.53
N CYS A 20 -9.75 5.43 16.58
CA CYS A 20 -11.08 5.01 16.15
C CYS A 20 -11.88 4.28 17.25
N CYS A 21 -11.21 3.54 18.16
CA CYS A 21 -11.86 2.98 19.34
C CYS A 21 -12.42 4.09 20.25
N LEU A 22 -11.62 5.11 20.53
CA LEU A 22 -12.01 6.24 21.35
C LEU A 22 -13.18 7.02 20.73
N ASP A 23 -13.13 7.28 19.43
CA ASP A 23 -14.20 7.98 18.69
C ASP A 23 -15.54 7.25 18.78
N GLU A 24 -15.54 5.93 18.88
CA GLU A 24 -16.75 5.11 19.03
C GLU A 24 -17.06 4.77 20.49
N GLY A 25 -16.31 5.28 21.49
CA GLY A 25 -16.53 5.03 22.92
C GLY A 25 -16.23 3.57 23.32
N LEU A 26 -15.24 2.95 22.70
CA LEU A 26 -14.65 1.67 23.08
C LEU A 26 -13.42 1.91 23.96
N GLU A 27 -13.00 0.91 24.74
CA GLU A 27 -11.84 0.98 25.63
C GLU A 27 -10.63 0.26 25.00
N PRO A 28 -9.74 0.95 24.26
CA PRO A 28 -8.56 0.33 23.70
C PRO A 28 -7.49 0.07 24.74
N THR A 29 -6.80 -1.07 24.62
CA THR A 29 -5.50 -1.32 25.22
C THR A 29 -4.56 -1.78 24.11
N CYS A 30 -3.53 -0.99 23.82
CA CYS A 30 -2.56 -1.32 22.79
C CYS A 30 -1.32 -1.96 23.43
N PHE A 31 -0.83 -3.02 22.80
CA PHE A 31 0.39 -3.72 23.22
C PHE A 31 1.47 -3.52 22.14
N GLU A 32 2.56 -2.88 22.52
CA GLU A 32 3.71 -2.65 21.64
C GLU A 32 4.96 -3.32 22.25
N ARG A 33 5.59 -4.19 21.45
CA ARG A 33 6.79 -4.92 21.93
C ARG A 33 8.02 -4.03 22.05
N SER A 34 8.09 -2.95 21.28
CA SER A 34 9.18 -1.97 21.36
C SER A 34 8.94 -0.96 22.49
N GLU A 35 9.89 -0.08 22.68
CA GLU A 35 9.82 1.01 23.66
C GLU A 35 9.12 2.26 23.17
N ASP A 36 8.70 2.29 21.88
CA ASP A 36 8.15 3.49 21.27
C ASP A 36 7.19 3.16 20.11
N ILE A 37 6.43 4.18 19.67
CA ILE A 37 5.50 4.11 18.55
C ILE A 37 6.20 4.15 17.18
N GLY A 38 5.40 4.00 16.11
CA GLY A 38 5.82 4.21 14.72
C GLY A 38 6.15 2.92 13.96
N GLY A 39 6.40 1.81 14.66
CA GLY A 39 6.63 0.50 14.04
C GLY A 39 7.75 0.54 12.99
N LEU A 40 7.42 0.25 11.72
CA LEU A 40 8.35 0.27 10.59
C LEU A 40 9.09 1.62 10.42
N TRP A 41 8.43 2.73 10.72
CA TRP A 41 8.93 4.09 10.45
C TRP A 41 9.92 4.59 11.50
N ARG A 42 10.01 3.94 12.66
CA ARG A 42 11.01 4.25 13.65
C ARG A 42 12.37 3.70 13.20
N PHE A 43 13.27 4.57 12.78
CA PHE A 43 14.63 4.20 12.41
C PHE A 43 15.46 3.83 13.66
N THR A 44 16.24 2.76 13.56
CA THR A 44 17.27 2.37 14.54
C THR A 44 18.49 1.87 13.78
N GLU A 45 19.67 2.17 14.28
CA GLU A 45 20.93 1.70 13.66
C GLU A 45 21.16 0.21 13.85
N SER A 46 20.76 -0.32 15.01
CA SER A 46 20.83 -1.75 15.29
C SER A 46 19.56 -2.48 14.87
N SER A 47 19.71 -3.71 14.43
CA SER A 47 18.63 -4.67 14.15
C SER A 47 18.53 -5.78 15.19
N GLU A 48 19.13 -5.59 16.37
CA GLU A 48 19.26 -6.61 17.40
C GLU A 48 17.94 -7.10 17.97
N ASP A 49 16.89 -6.29 17.89
CA ASP A 49 15.54 -6.63 18.36
C ASP A 49 14.73 -7.51 17.39
N GLY A 50 15.32 -7.91 16.24
CA GLY A 50 14.64 -8.69 15.19
C GLY A 50 13.45 -7.97 14.53
N MET A 51 13.27 -6.68 14.78
CA MET A 51 12.20 -5.88 14.19
C MET A 51 12.60 -5.34 12.83
N THR A 52 11.63 -5.32 11.90
CA THR A 52 11.83 -4.65 10.62
C THR A 52 11.69 -3.15 10.79
N ARG A 53 12.74 -2.45 10.43
CA ARG A 53 12.83 -0.99 10.43
C ARG A 53 13.31 -0.50 9.08
N VAL A 54 12.93 0.73 8.74
CA VAL A 54 13.41 1.39 7.52
C VAL A 54 14.92 1.64 7.57
N TYR A 55 15.53 1.84 6.40
CA TYR A 55 16.90 2.32 6.25
C TYR A 55 16.94 3.86 6.30
N ARG A 56 18.11 4.44 6.62
CA ARG A 56 18.27 5.87 6.90
C ARG A 56 17.83 6.78 5.73
N SER A 57 18.13 6.40 4.51
CA SER A 57 17.86 7.18 3.30
C SER A 57 16.44 7.03 2.76
N LEU A 58 15.57 6.24 3.41
CA LEU A 58 14.20 6.01 2.90
C LEU A 58 13.42 7.31 2.78
N VAL A 59 12.84 7.52 1.60
CA VAL A 59 11.89 8.60 1.28
C VAL A 59 10.54 7.99 0.92
N THR A 60 9.47 8.60 1.40
CA THR A 60 8.10 8.12 1.11
C THR A 60 7.83 8.04 -0.39
N ASN A 61 7.04 7.05 -0.81
CA ASN A 61 6.66 6.84 -2.21
C ASN A 61 5.32 7.51 -2.57
N VAL A 62 4.64 8.07 -1.59
CA VAL A 62 3.35 8.77 -1.73
C VAL A 62 3.50 10.13 -1.08
N CYS A 63 3.00 11.18 -1.72
CA CYS A 63 3.14 12.54 -1.22
C CYS A 63 2.28 12.78 0.03
N LYS A 64 2.64 13.83 0.80
CA LYS A 64 2.00 14.17 2.09
C LYS A 64 0.48 14.28 2.01
N GLU A 65 -0.07 14.97 1.00
CA GLU A 65 -1.51 15.17 0.84
C GLU A 65 -2.29 13.87 0.59
N MET A 66 -1.61 12.83 0.10
CA MET A 66 -2.19 11.52 -0.14
C MET A 66 -1.86 10.51 0.98
N SER A 67 -0.95 10.84 1.92
CA SER A 67 -0.42 9.92 2.93
C SER A 67 -0.78 10.28 4.36
N CYS A 68 -1.62 11.28 4.61
CA CYS A 68 -2.06 11.68 5.94
C CYS A 68 -3.24 10.85 6.46
N TYR A 69 -3.49 10.91 7.76
CA TYR A 69 -4.80 10.57 8.32
C TYR A 69 -5.84 11.59 7.84
N SER A 70 -7.09 11.17 7.73
CA SER A 70 -8.10 11.90 6.97
C SER A 70 -8.61 13.17 7.63
N ASP A 71 -8.33 13.39 8.92
CA ASP A 71 -8.63 14.58 9.70
C ASP A 71 -7.40 15.20 10.39
N PHE A 72 -6.21 14.73 10.00
CA PHE A 72 -4.94 15.25 10.52
C PHE A 72 -3.94 15.44 9.37
N PRO A 73 -4.00 16.58 8.65
CA PRO A 73 -3.05 16.90 7.59
C PRO A 73 -1.63 17.04 8.12
N PHE A 74 -0.63 16.75 7.28
CA PHE A 74 0.74 17.18 7.56
C PHE A 74 0.86 18.70 7.61
N GLN A 75 1.85 19.20 8.32
CA GLN A 75 2.18 20.62 8.30
C GLN A 75 2.46 21.09 6.86
N GLU A 76 2.06 22.32 6.55
CA GLU A 76 2.08 22.82 5.18
C GLU A 76 3.49 22.95 4.60
N ASP A 77 4.49 23.23 5.44
CA ASP A 77 5.90 23.37 5.10
C ASP A 77 6.65 22.03 4.99
N TYR A 78 6.05 20.90 5.41
CA TYR A 78 6.65 19.58 5.23
C TYR A 78 6.85 19.28 3.75
N PRO A 79 7.99 18.65 3.37
CA PRO A 79 8.25 18.27 1.98
C PRO A 79 7.18 17.30 1.47
N ASN A 80 6.90 17.35 0.17
CA ASN A 80 5.90 16.45 -0.44
C ASN A 80 6.21 14.97 -0.27
N PHE A 81 7.50 14.63 -0.33
CA PHE A 81 7.99 13.28 -0.06
C PHE A 81 8.99 13.36 1.07
N MET A 82 8.67 12.75 2.18
CA MET A 82 9.38 12.89 3.43
C MET A 82 10.39 11.77 3.63
N ASN A 83 11.51 12.09 4.28
CA ASN A 83 12.37 11.07 4.86
C ASN A 83 11.66 10.38 6.05
N GLN A 84 12.23 9.28 6.51
CA GLN A 84 11.66 8.46 7.58
C GLN A 84 11.50 9.23 8.90
N GLY A 85 12.44 10.16 9.23
CA GLY A 85 12.38 10.95 10.46
C GLY A 85 11.17 11.90 10.48
N LYS A 86 10.99 12.69 9.40
CA LYS A 86 9.82 13.59 9.27
C LYS A 86 8.49 12.83 9.28
N PHE A 87 8.48 11.61 8.74
CA PHE A 87 7.27 10.78 8.81
C PHE A 87 7.01 10.26 10.22
N TRP A 88 8.06 9.92 10.96
CA TRP A 88 7.96 9.52 12.35
C TRP A 88 7.54 10.69 13.25
N ASP A 89 8.08 11.92 13.04
CA ASP A 89 7.65 13.14 13.73
C ASP A 89 6.12 13.34 13.60
N TYR A 90 5.57 13.17 12.40
CA TYR A 90 4.13 13.25 12.18
C TYR A 90 3.32 12.20 12.98
N LEU A 91 3.84 10.98 13.12
CA LEU A 91 3.17 9.96 13.93
C LEU A 91 3.19 10.30 15.43
N GLN A 92 4.27 10.93 15.90
CA GLN A 92 4.37 11.47 17.27
C GLN A 92 3.38 12.61 17.46
N GLU A 93 3.38 13.60 16.56
CA GLU A 93 2.42 14.72 16.59
C GLU A 93 0.96 14.20 16.62
N PHE A 94 0.64 13.18 15.83
CA PHE A 94 -0.68 12.55 15.84
C PHE A 94 -1.00 11.88 17.17
N ALA A 95 -0.06 11.12 17.73
CA ALA A 95 -0.26 10.41 18.98
C ALA A 95 -0.42 11.37 20.17
N GLU A 96 0.34 12.46 20.20
CA GLU A 96 0.27 13.50 21.22
C GLU A 96 -1.03 14.33 21.09
N HIS A 97 -1.36 14.77 19.87
CA HIS A 97 -2.56 15.58 19.61
C HIS A 97 -3.85 14.90 20.09
N PHE A 98 -3.93 13.57 19.93
CA PHE A 98 -5.10 12.79 20.34
C PHE A 98 -4.92 12.05 21.69
N ASP A 99 -3.83 12.34 22.42
CA ASP A 99 -3.52 11.75 23.74
C ASP A 99 -3.59 10.22 23.72
N LEU A 100 -2.97 9.60 22.70
CA LEU A 100 -3.05 8.15 22.46
C LEU A 100 -2.05 7.36 23.29
N LEU A 101 -0.94 7.96 23.71
CA LEU A 101 0.19 7.26 24.35
C LEU A 101 -0.21 6.55 25.65
N LYS A 102 -1.14 7.11 26.41
CA LYS A 102 -1.64 6.52 27.68
C LYS A 102 -2.37 5.19 27.51
N TYR A 103 -2.80 4.85 26.30
CA TYR A 103 -3.46 3.59 25.96
C TYR A 103 -2.48 2.51 25.50
N ILE A 104 -1.17 2.82 25.42
CA ILE A 104 -0.14 1.92 24.90
C ILE A 104 0.69 1.35 26.03
N ARG A 105 0.79 0.03 26.09
CA ARG A 105 1.71 -0.69 26.96
C ARG A 105 2.95 -1.05 26.14
N PHE A 106 4.01 -0.28 26.33
CA PHE A 106 5.30 -0.51 25.70
C PHE A 106 6.04 -1.71 26.29
N ARG A 107 7.04 -2.24 25.57
CA ARG A 107 7.85 -3.40 25.96
C ARG A 107 7.01 -4.61 26.34
N THR A 108 5.83 -4.72 25.70
CA THR A 108 4.83 -5.74 25.98
C THR A 108 4.55 -6.55 24.73
N THR A 109 4.93 -7.81 24.74
CA THR A 109 4.74 -8.75 23.64
C THR A 109 3.43 -9.50 23.82
N VAL A 110 2.60 -9.57 22.77
CA VAL A 110 1.42 -10.45 22.74
C VAL A 110 1.89 -11.86 22.38
N CYS A 111 1.78 -12.78 23.33
CA CYS A 111 2.21 -14.18 23.17
C CYS A 111 1.11 -15.06 22.60
N SER A 112 -0.16 -14.81 22.99
CA SER A 112 -1.28 -15.63 22.56
C SER A 112 -2.58 -14.82 22.50
N VAL A 113 -3.39 -15.10 21.46
CA VAL A 113 -4.78 -14.63 21.30
C VAL A 113 -5.61 -15.84 20.94
N THR A 114 -6.48 -16.26 21.84
CA THR A 114 -7.31 -17.45 21.69
C THR A 114 -8.77 -17.14 22.00
N LYS A 115 -9.68 -17.84 21.33
CA LYS A 115 -11.10 -17.74 21.66
C LYS A 115 -11.36 -18.25 23.07
N ARG A 116 -12.24 -17.59 23.78
CA ARG A 116 -12.76 -18.14 25.04
C ARG A 116 -13.67 -19.35 24.78
N PRO A 117 -13.87 -20.23 25.78
CA PRO A 117 -14.78 -21.38 25.64
C PRO A 117 -16.21 -21.00 25.23
N ASP A 118 -16.68 -19.83 25.68
CA ASP A 118 -17.99 -19.23 25.40
C ASP A 118 -18.00 -18.28 24.19
N PHE A 119 -17.01 -18.37 23.29
CA PHE A 119 -16.84 -17.46 22.15
C PHE A 119 -18.06 -17.40 21.22
N SER A 120 -18.73 -18.52 20.98
CA SER A 120 -19.94 -18.58 20.14
C SER A 120 -21.07 -17.67 20.66
N GLU A 121 -21.12 -17.44 21.97
CA GLU A 121 -22.10 -16.56 22.63
C GLU A 121 -21.56 -15.14 22.78
N THR A 122 -20.38 -15.00 23.38
CA THR A 122 -19.80 -13.72 23.79
C THR A 122 -18.95 -13.03 22.71
N GLY A 123 -18.27 -13.79 21.87
CA GLY A 123 -17.28 -13.30 20.91
C GLY A 123 -15.98 -12.83 21.56
N GLN A 124 -15.72 -13.18 22.83
CA GLN A 124 -14.59 -12.71 23.62
C GLN A 124 -13.31 -13.52 23.40
N TRP A 125 -12.19 -12.86 23.67
CA TRP A 125 -10.83 -13.37 23.47
C TRP A 125 -10.04 -13.35 24.77
N ASP A 126 -9.27 -14.40 25.00
CA ASP A 126 -8.19 -14.42 25.96
C ASP A 126 -6.90 -13.95 25.29
N VAL A 127 -6.30 -12.91 25.83
CA VAL A 127 -5.03 -12.34 25.35
C VAL A 127 -3.97 -12.53 26.44
N VAL A 128 -2.90 -13.23 26.10
CA VAL A 128 -1.73 -13.41 26.97
C VAL A 128 -0.62 -12.50 26.48
N THR A 129 -0.10 -11.69 27.37
CA THR A 129 0.99 -10.74 27.10
C THR A 129 2.17 -11.01 28.02
N GLU A 130 3.37 -10.62 27.57
CA GLU A 130 4.61 -10.74 28.35
C GLU A 130 5.31 -9.38 28.43
N THR A 131 5.65 -8.99 29.67
CA THR A 131 6.39 -7.76 29.97
C THR A 131 7.49 -8.09 30.95
N GLY A 132 8.76 -7.89 30.57
CA GLY A 132 9.89 -8.16 31.46
C GLY A 132 9.95 -9.62 31.96
N GLY A 133 9.55 -10.59 31.15
CA GLY A 133 9.53 -12.03 31.52
C GLY A 133 8.30 -12.46 32.33
N ARG A 134 7.41 -11.53 32.69
CA ARG A 134 6.16 -11.84 33.40
C ARG A 134 5.00 -11.90 32.39
N GLN A 135 4.23 -12.97 32.47
CA GLN A 135 3.02 -13.14 31.67
C GLN A 135 1.77 -12.68 32.44
N ASP A 136 0.93 -11.92 31.75
CA ASP A 136 -0.40 -11.51 32.20
C ASP A 136 -1.46 -12.00 31.21
N ARG A 137 -2.63 -12.37 31.73
CA ARG A 137 -3.79 -12.78 30.91
C ARG A 137 -4.95 -11.82 31.14
N ALA A 138 -5.58 -11.36 30.05
CA ALA A 138 -6.74 -10.48 30.12
C ALA A 138 -7.78 -10.85 29.04
N VAL A 139 -9.05 -10.57 29.36
CA VAL A 139 -10.18 -10.82 28.46
C VAL A 139 -10.51 -9.54 27.69
N PHE A 140 -10.74 -9.66 26.39
CA PHE A 140 -11.15 -8.57 25.50
C PHE A 140 -12.38 -8.96 24.68
N ASP A 141 -13.25 -7.98 24.42
CA ASP A 141 -14.44 -8.15 23.60
C ASP A 141 -14.13 -8.15 22.10
N ALA A 142 -12.98 -7.57 21.72
CA ALA A 142 -12.51 -7.59 20.35
C ALA A 142 -10.98 -7.45 20.26
N VAL A 143 -10.40 -7.84 19.11
CA VAL A 143 -8.96 -7.77 18.84
C VAL A 143 -8.73 -7.11 17.48
N MET A 144 -7.80 -6.15 17.42
CA MET A 144 -7.31 -5.52 16.20
C MET A 144 -5.84 -5.90 15.98
N VAL A 145 -5.56 -6.67 14.93
CA VAL A 145 -4.20 -7.10 14.56
C VAL A 145 -3.56 -6.01 13.70
N CYS A 146 -2.66 -5.24 14.30
CA CYS A 146 -2.00 -4.06 13.72
C CYS A 146 -0.48 -4.25 13.54
N THR A 147 0.00 -5.49 13.47
CA THR A 147 1.44 -5.84 13.46
C THR A 147 2.17 -5.51 12.16
N GLY A 148 1.44 -5.10 11.12
CA GLY A 148 2.01 -4.85 9.78
C GLY A 148 2.31 -6.15 9.01
N HIS A 149 2.92 -5.98 7.84
CA HIS A 149 3.18 -7.10 6.91
C HIS A 149 4.68 -7.31 6.61
N PHE A 150 5.58 -6.57 7.25
CA PHE A 150 7.03 -6.73 7.12
C PHE A 150 7.61 -7.42 8.37
N LEU A 151 7.07 -8.59 8.75
CA LEU A 151 7.42 -9.25 10.01
C LEU A 151 8.61 -10.18 9.86
N SER A 152 8.56 -11.12 8.92
CA SER A 152 9.57 -12.15 8.74
C SER A 152 10.26 -11.98 7.40
N PRO A 153 11.58 -11.76 7.35
CA PRO A 153 12.32 -11.64 6.10
C PRO A 153 12.22 -12.95 5.29
N HIS A 154 11.96 -12.82 4.01
CA HIS A 154 11.99 -13.97 3.10
C HIS A 154 13.39 -14.13 2.50
N LEU A 155 14.18 -15.03 3.09
CA LEU A 155 15.55 -15.32 2.68
C LEU A 155 15.64 -16.75 2.10
N PRO A 156 15.36 -16.95 0.81
CA PRO A 156 15.25 -18.27 0.19
C PRO A 156 16.63 -18.83 -0.22
N LEU A 157 17.55 -19.04 0.72
CA LEU A 157 18.91 -19.50 0.44
C LEU A 157 18.94 -20.82 -0.32
N GLU A 158 18.09 -21.75 0.05
CA GLU A 158 17.99 -23.08 -0.60
C GLU A 158 17.60 -23.03 -2.09
N SER A 159 17.07 -21.88 -2.54
CA SER A 159 16.73 -21.68 -3.96
C SER A 159 17.94 -21.27 -4.82
N TYR A 160 19.10 -21.09 -4.20
CA TYR A 160 20.33 -20.64 -4.86
C TYR A 160 21.48 -21.61 -4.63
N PRO A 161 21.68 -22.60 -5.51
CA PRO A 161 22.78 -23.56 -5.41
C PRO A 161 24.12 -22.86 -5.21
N GLY A 162 24.96 -23.36 -4.30
CA GLY A 162 26.28 -22.82 -4.01
C GLY A 162 26.32 -21.60 -3.06
N ILE A 163 25.17 -21.06 -2.61
CA ILE A 163 25.16 -19.89 -1.71
C ILE A 163 25.88 -20.16 -0.37
N HIS A 164 25.82 -21.41 0.12
CA HIS A 164 26.48 -21.78 1.38
C HIS A 164 28.02 -21.89 1.27
N THR A 165 28.56 -22.00 0.04
CA THR A 165 30.01 -21.96 -0.21
C THR A 165 30.52 -20.58 -0.55
N PHE A 166 29.62 -19.62 -0.73
CA PHE A 166 29.96 -18.24 -1.04
C PHE A 166 30.68 -17.59 0.15
N LYS A 167 31.88 -17.06 -0.09
CA LYS A 167 32.76 -16.48 0.95
C LYS A 167 32.46 -15.01 1.27
N GLY A 168 31.70 -14.33 0.40
CA GLY A 168 31.29 -12.95 0.63
C GLY A 168 30.18 -12.82 1.68
N GLN A 169 29.86 -11.59 2.01
CA GLN A 169 28.78 -11.28 2.94
C GLN A 169 27.42 -11.54 2.30
N VAL A 170 26.52 -12.22 3.02
CA VAL A 170 25.12 -12.41 2.64
C VAL A 170 24.22 -11.77 3.68
N LEU A 171 23.33 -10.86 3.25
CA LEU A 171 22.37 -10.21 4.15
C LEU A 171 21.01 -10.03 3.49
N HIS A 172 19.96 -9.98 4.32
CA HIS A 172 18.63 -9.52 3.89
C HIS A 172 18.53 -8.00 4.06
N SER A 173 17.73 -7.34 3.21
CA SER A 173 17.51 -5.88 3.27
C SER A 173 16.94 -5.37 4.61
N GLN A 174 16.42 -6.24 5.46
CA GLN A 174 16.06 -5.89 6.84
C GLN A 174 17.27 -5.42 7.66
N GLN A 175 18.44 -6.03 7.41
CA GLN A 175 19.69 -5.73 8.08
C GLN A 175 20.41 -4.49 7.50
N TYR A 176 20.02 -4.07 6.28
CA TYR A 176 20.55 -2.89 5.64
C TYR A 176 20.01 -1.62 6.30
N LYS A 177 20.89 -0.74 6.79
CA LYS A 177 20.52 0.52 7.46
C LYS A 177 21.15 1.73 6.80
N THR A 178 22.43 1.62 6.43
CA THR A 178 23.24 2.66 5.83
C THR A 178 24.20 2.06 4.79
N PRO A 179 24.78 2.86 3.89
CA PRO A 179 25.79 2.39 2.94
C PRO A 179 27.17 2.16 3.57
N ASP A 180 27.32 2.39 4.88
CA ASP A 180 28.58 2.25 5.59
C ASP A 180 29.08 0.80 5.54
N GLY A 181 30.40 0.63 5.29
CA GLY A 181 31.01 -0.67 5.16
C GLY A 181 30.89 -1.34 3.78
N PHE A 182 30.27 -0.66 2.79
CA PHE A 182 30.12 -1.16 1.41
C PHE A 182 31.04 -0.45 0.40
N GLN A 183 31.88 0.48 0.85
CA GLN A 183 32.80 1.26 0.01
C GLN A 183 33.74 0.36 -0.78
N GLY A 184 33.89 0.62 -2.07
CA GLY A 184 34.78 -0.10 -2.97
C GLY A 184 34.41 -1.57 -3.24
N LYS A 185 33.32 -2.08 -2.71
CA LYS A 185 32.84 -3.47 -2.89
C LYS A 185 32.10 -3.65 -4.21
N ARG A 186 32.15 -4.86 -4.76
CA ARG A 186 31.24 -5.34 -5.81
C ARG A 186 30.03 -5.99 -5.15
N ILE A 187 28.85 -5.46 -5.41
CA ILE A 187 27.62 -5.82 -4.67
C ILE A 187 26.57 -6.36 -5.62
N LEU A 188 25.99 -7.49 -5.27
CA LEU A 188 24.84 -8.07 -5.97
C LEU A 188 23.56 -7.85 -5.16
N VAL A 189 22.62 -7.08 -5.69
CA VAL A 189 21.29 -6.88 -5.12
C VAL A 189 20.31 -7.83 -5.81
N LEU A 190 19.71 -8.74 -5.05
CA LEU A 190 18.77 -9.75 -5.53
C LEU A 190 17.30 -9.32 -5.29
N GLY A 191 16.62 -9.02 -6.36
CA GLY A 191 15.20 -8.62 -6.35
C GLY A 191 15.01 -7.15 -6.68
N LEU A 192 13.96 -6.84 -7.45
CA LEU A 192 13.63 -5.49 -7.89
C LEU A 192 12.23 -5.13 -7.42
N GLY A 193 12.15 -4.77 -6.13
CA GLY A 193 11.06 -4.03 -5.50
C GLY A 193 11.52 -2.60 -5.19
N ASN A 194 10.70 -1.81 -4.46
CA ASN A 194 11.12 -0.46 -4.04
C ASN A 194 12.45 -0.51 -3.27
N THR A 195 12.57 -1.39 -2.29
CA THR A 195 13.79 -1.58 -1.50
C THR A 195 15.00 -1.93 -2.38
N GLY A 196 14.83 -2.86 -3.35
CA GLY A 196 15.93 -3.24 -4.24
C GLY A 196 16.41 -2.10 -5.13
N GLY A 197 15.47 -1.27 -5.63
CA GLY A 197 15.79 -0.07 -6.38
C GLY A 197 16.52 0.98 -5.55
N ASP A 198 16.04 1.25 -4.34
CA ASP A 198 16.62 2.27 -3.45
C ASP A 198 18.01 1.86 -2.95
N VAL A 199 18.16 0.61 -2.48
CA VAL A 199 19.45 0.06 -2.02
C VAL A 199 20.49 0.03 -3.16
N ALA A 200 20.08 -0.36 -4.38
CA ALA A 200 20.98 -0.35 -5.52
C ALA A 200 21.47 1.06 -5.88
N VAL A 201 20.57 2.05 -5.85
CA VAL A 201 20.90 3.46 -6.09
C VAL A 201 21.83 4.01 -5.00
N GLU A 202 21.51 3.78 -3.73
CA GLU A 202 22.32 4.28 -2.62
C GLU A 202 23.73 3.68 -2.64
N LEU A 203 23.84 2.36 -2.77
CA LEU A 203 25.11 1.66 -2.82
C LEU A 203 25.95 2.04 -4.06
N SER A 204 25.32 2.36 -5.19
CA SER A 204 26.03 2.75 -6.42
C SER A 204 26.86 4.02 -6.30
N ARG A 205 26.67 4.80 -5.23
CA ARG A 205 27.42 6.03 -4.96
C ARG A 205 28.78 5.78 -4.30
N THR A 206 28.96 4.62 -3.67
CA THR A 206 30.17 4.31 -2.87
C THR A 206 30.80 2.96 -3.23
N ALA A 207 30.03 2.01 -3.74
CA ALA A 207 30.52 0.71 -4.19
C ALA A 207 31.36 0.83 -5.48
N ALA A 208 32.25 -0.12 -5.72
CA ALA A 208 32.95 -0.23 -6.99
C ALA A 208 32.03 -0.57 -8.15
N GLN A 209 31.04 -1.44 -7.91
CA GLN A 209 30.00 -1.80 -8.88
C GLN A 209 28.79 -2.39 -8.17
N VAL A 210 27.61 -2.00 -8.60
CA VAL A 210 26.34 -2.64 -8.18
C VAL A 210 25.74 -3.42 -9.35
N LEU A 211 25.45 -4.70 -9.10
CA LEU A 211 24.72 -5.59 -9.98
C LEU A 211 23.30 -5.74 -9.42
N LEU A 212 22.27 -5.44 -10.23
CA LEU A 212 20.87 -5.54 -9.80
C LEU A 212 20.16 -6.64 -10.59
N SER A 213 19.85 -7.75 -9.91
CA SER A 213 19.24 -8.93 -10.53
C SER A 213 17.73 -8.95 -10.41
N THR A 214 17.06 -9.21 -11.52
CA THR A 214 15.60 -9.39 -11.57
C THR A 214 15.19 -10.50 -12.55
N ARG A 215 14.25 -11.36 -12.14
CA ARG A 215 13.71 -12.44 -12.97
C ARG A 215 12.60 -11.99 -13.93
N THR A 216 11.92 -10.88 -13.63
CA THR A 216 10.66 -10.53 -14.32
C THR A 216 10.61 -9.10 -14.85
N GLY A 217 11.61 -8.29 -14.56
CA GLY A 217 11.56 -6.85 -14.84
C GLY A 217 10.54 -6.10 -13.96
N THR A 218 10.44 -4.80 -14.16
CA THR A 218 9.50 -3.93 -13.44
C THR A 218 9.34 -2.59 -14.15
N TRP A 219 8.20 -1.95 -13.97
CA TRP A 219 8.01 -0.55 -14.37
C TRP A 219 8.59 0.38 -13.30
N VAL A 220 9.39 1.35 -13.71
CA VAL A 220 9.93 2.39 -12.83
C VAL A 220 9.09 3.64 -12.97
N VAL A 221 8.49 4.06 -11.88
CA VAL A 221 7.63 5.24 -11.80
C VAL A 221 8.38 6.35 -11.07
N SER A 222 8.32 7.57 -11.59
CA SER A 222 8.87 8.74 -10.92
C SER A 222 7.90 9.25 -9.84
N ARG A 223 8.45 9.86 -8.77
CA ARG A 223 7.66 10.62 -7.79
C ARG A 223 7.03 11.87 -8.40
N SER A 224 7.73 12.48 -9.36
CA SER A 224 7.23 13.66 -10.08
C SER A 224 6.59 13.28 -11.42
N SER A 225 5.49 13.95 -11.75
CA SER A 225 4.85 13.91 -13.07
C SER A 225 5.37 15.01 -13.99
N ALA A 226 4.87 15.05 -15.22
CA ALA A 226 5.07 16.20 -16.10
C ALA A 226 4.60 17.49 -15.40
N GLY A 227 5.41 18.54 -15.46
CA GLY A 227 5.15 19.81 -14.76
C GLY A 227 5.60 19.83 -13.29
N GLY A 228 6.27 18.77 -12.78
CA GLY A 228 6.86 18.74 -11.44
C GLY A 228 5.88 18.48 -10.29
N TYR A 229 4.61 18.17 -10.59
CA TYR A 229 3.62 17.81 -9.55
C TYR A 229 3.82 16.38 -9.07
N PRO A 230 3.44 16.05 -7.80
CA PRO A 230 3.48 14.67 -7.32
C PRO A 230 2.65 13.73 -8.20
N TYR A 231 3.30 12.66 -8.69
CA TYR A 231 2.69 11.73 -9.65
C TYR A 231 1.37 11.12 -9.13
N ASN A 232 1.34 10.72 -7.87
CA ASN A 232 0.16 10.12 -7.26
C ASN A 232 -1.04 11.07 -7.17
N MET A 233 -0.84 12.39 -7.01
CA MET A 233 -1.92 13.38 -7.09
C MET A 233 -2.47 13.53 -8.52
N MET A 234 -1.64 13.29 -9.52
CA MET A 234 -2.05 13.41 -10.93
C MET A 234 -2.82 12.19 -11.42
N VAL A 235 -2.52 10.98 -10.91
CA VAL A 235 -3.12 9.73 -11.39
C VAL A 235 -4.24 9.19 -10.49
N THR A 236 -4.27 9.55 -9.20
CA THR A 236 -5.30 9.07 -8.27
C THR A 236 -6.46 10.06 -8.22
N ARG A 237 -7.30 10.05 -9.25
CA ARG A 237 -8.46 10.94 -9.41
C ARG A 237 -9.71 10.16 -9.76
N ARG A 238 -10.87 10.59 -9.25
CA ARG A 238 -12.13 9.85 -9.45
C ARG A 238 -12.54 9.75 -10.91
N TYR A 239 -12.38 10.81 -11.69
CA TYR A 239 -12.71 10.76 -13.11
C TYR A 239 -11.83 9.76 -13.89
N LEU A 240 -10.54 9.62 -13.52
CA LEU A 240 -9.66 8.61 -14.13
C LEU A 240 -10.07 7.19 -13.72
N ALA A 241 -10.45 6.98 -12.46
CA ALA A 241 -10.99 5.71 -12.01
C ALA A 241 -12.30 5.35 -12.74
N PHE A 242 -13.16 6.34 -12.97
CA PHE A 242 -14.39 6.16 -13.76
C PHE A 242 -14.08 5.78 -15.22
N ILE A 243 -13.16 6.49 -15.89
CA ILE A 243 -12.71 6.15 -17.25
C ILE A 243 -12.13 4.73 -17.29
N ALA A 244 -11.33 4.35 -16.28
CA ALA A 244 -10.74 3.01 -16.20
C ALA A 244 -11.78 1.88 -16.08
N GLN A 245 -12.96 2.14 -15.54
CA GLN A 245 -14.06 1.17 -15.50
C GLN A 245 -14.76 0.99 -16.87
N ILE A 246 -14.70 2.01 -17.72
CA ILE A 246 -15.36 2.00 -19.03
C ILE A 246 -14.44 1.42 -20.11
N LEU A 247 -13.14 1.73 -20.06
CA LEU A 247 -12.19 1.30 -21.06
C LEU A 247 -11.84 -0.19 -20.97
N PRO A 248 -11.67 -0.89 -22.10
CA PRO A 248 -11.12 -2.24 -22.11
C PRO A 248 -9.72 -2.29 -21.48
N SER A 249 -9.44 -3.36 -20.75
CA SER A 249 -8.16 -3.53 -20.03
C SER A 249 -6.92 -3.47 -20.95
N CYS A 250 -7.03 -3.92 -22.19
CA CYS A 250 -5.95 -3.82 -23.18
C CYS A 250 -5.61 -2.37 -23.55
N VAL A 251 -6.63 -1.51 -23.68
CA VAL A 251 -6.45 -0.08 -23.96
C VAL A 251 -5.81 0.63 -22.77
N LEU A 252 -6.29 0.33 -21.55
CA LEU A 252 -5.70 0.89 -20.34
C LEU A 252 -4.23 0.49 -20.18
N LYS A 253 -3.92 -0.77 -20.42
CA LYS A 253 -2.55 -1.29 -20.37
C LYS A 253 -1.67 -0.56 -21.39
N TRP A 254 -2.12 -0.44 -22.63
CA TRP A 254 -1.40 0.27 -23.69
C TRP A 254 -1.14 1.75 -23.34
N ILE A 255 -2.14 2.46 -22.80
CA ILE A 255 -1.99 3.85 -22.35
C ILE A 255 -0.95 3.94 -21.24
N GLN A 256 -1.02 3.07 -20.24
CA GLN A 256 -0.09 3.03 -19.12
C GLN A 256 1.35 2.76 -19.57
N GLU A 257 1.56 1.74 -20.40
CA GLU A 257 2.88 1.39 -20.94
C GLU A 257 3.47 2.55 -21.75
N ARG A 258 2.65 3.18 -22.60
CA ARG A 258 3.07 4.34 -23.38
C ARG A 258 3.44 5.54 -22.50
N GLN A 259 2.69 5.78 -21.42
CA GLN A 259 3.00 6.86 -20.48
C GLN A 259 4.30 6.60 -19.71
N LEU A 260 4.51 5.38 -19.24
CA LEU A 260 5.73 4.99 -18.50
C LEU A 260 6.97 5.07 -19.41
N ASN A 261 6.84 4.69 -20.68
CA ASN A 261 7.94 4.76 -21.66
C ASN A 261 8.22 6.17 -22.21
N LYS A 262 7.42 7.20 -21.85
CA LYS A 262 7.73 8.59 -22.25
C LYS A 262 9.02 9.13 -21.63
N ARG A 263 9.37 8.69 -20.42
CA ARG A 263 10.58 9.12 -19.71
C ARG A 263 11.82 8.43 -20.29
N PHE A 264 11.74 7.10 -20.44
CA PHE A 264 12.77 6.24 -21.02
C PHE A 264 12.14 4.91 -21.45
N ASN A 265 12.72 4.24 -22.43
CA ASN A 265 12.24 2.93 -22.87
C ASN A 265 12.76 1.84 -21.91
N HIS A 266 11.87 1.21 -21.15
CA HIS A 266 12.22 0.18 -20.16
C HIS A 266 12.92 -1.04 -20.78
N GLU A 267 12.66 -1.34 -22.05
CA GLU A 267 13.31 -2.45 -22.75
C GLU A 267 14.82 -2.22 -22.90
N ASN A 268 15.22 -1.01 -23.29
CA ASN A 268 16.62 -0.64 -23.45
C ASN A 268 17.42 -0.69 -22.15
N TYR A 269 16.73 -0.64 -20.99
CA TYR A 269 17.34 -0.67 -19.65
C TYR A 269 17.29 -2.06 -18.99
N GLY A 270 16.87 -3.11 -19.72
CA GLY A 270 16.73 -4.45 -19.13
C GLY A 270 15.61 -4.55 -18.08
N LEU A 271 14.63 -3.64 -18.11
CA LEU A 271 13.55 -3.52 -17.14
C LEU A 271 12.21 -4.04 -17.66
N SER A 272 12.15 -4.50 -18.91
CA SER A 272 10.91 -5.02 -19.51
C SER A 272 10.32 -6.16 -18.70
N ILE A 273 8.99 -6.10 -18.49
CA ILE A 273 8.29 -7.19 -17.83
C ILE A 273 8.15 -8.36 -18.80
N THR A 274 8.61 -9.53 -18.38
CA THR A 274 8.46 -10.78 -19.12
C THR A 274 6.99 -11.03 -19.49
N LYS A 275 6.72 -11.36 -20.76
CA LYS A 275 5.36 -11.64 -21.25
C LYS A 275 4.64 -12.65 -20.36
N GLY A 276 3.37 -12.40 -20.05
CA GLY A 276 2.55 -13.24 -19.18
C GLY A 276 2.76 -13.03 -17.67
N LYS A 277 3.73 -12.23 -17.24
CA LYS A 277 3.91 -11.89 -15.81
C LYS A 277 3.02 -10.72 -15.39
N LYS A 278 2.74 -10.64 -14.08
CA LYS A 278 1.92 -9.58 -13.48
C LYS A 278 2.60 -8.22 -13.63
N PHE A 279 1.80 -7.18 -13.81
CA PHE A 279 2.27 -5.78 -13.78
C PHE A 279 2.88 -5.47 -12.41
N LYS A 280 4.17 -5.14 -12.39
CA LYS A 280 4.89 -4.70 -11.21
C LYS A 280 5.42 -3.30 -11.45
N SER A 281 5.43 -2.47 -10.43
CA SER A 281 6.03 -1.13 -10.48
C SER A 281 6.75 -0.81 -9.19
N ILE A 282 7.84 -0.08 -9.31
CA ILE A 282 8.58 0.54 -8.22
C ILE A 282 8.55 2.06 -8.41
N VAL A 283 8.74 2.79 -7.32
CA VAL A 283 8.90 4.25 -7.35
C VAL A 283 10.38 4.54 -7.11
N ASN A 284 11.05 5.05 -8.14
CA ASN A 284 12.45 5.45 -8.04
C ASN A 284 12.79 6.47 -9.13
N ASP A 285 13.36 7.59 -8.75
CA ASP A 285 13.70 8.68 -9.67
C ASP A 285 15.09 8.54 -10.27
N GLU A 286 16.02 7.92 -9.56
CA GLU A 286 17.45 7.90 -9.87
C GLU A 286 17.94 6.61 -10.55
N LEU A 287 17.25 5.48 -10.33
CA LEU A 287 17.67 4.17 -10.87
C LEU A 287 17.92 4.20 -12.38
N PRO A 288 17.07 4.81 -13.23
CA PRO A 288 17.35 4.89 -14.66
C PRO A 288 18.66 5.63 -14.98
N THR A 289 18.95 6.70 -14.26
CA THR A 289 20.19 7.46 -14.40
C THR A 289 21.40 6.64 -13.96
N CYS A 290 21.31 5.91 -12.84
CA CYS A 290 22.38 5.04 -12.36
C CYS A 290 22.67 3.90 -13.36
N ILE A 291 21.66 3.37 -14.03
CA ILE A 291 21.83 2.37 -15.10
C ILE A 291 22.52 3.00 -16.31
N LEU A 292 22.06 4.19 -16.74
CA LEU A 292 22.59 4.90 -17.90
C LEU A 292 24.07 5.26 -17.71
N CYS A 293 24.49 5.64 -16.49
CA CYS A 293 25.87 5.94 -16.15
C CYS A 293 26.73 4.69 -15.89
N GLY A 294 26.13 3.48 -15.93
CA GLY A 294 26.86 2.24 -15.67
C GLY A 294 27.16 1.94 -14.19
N ALA A 295 26.73 2.82 -13.26
CA ALA A 295 26.91 2.62 -11.81
C ALA A 295 26.07 1.42 -11.29
N VAL A 296 24.93 1.16 -11.91
CA VAL A 296 24.12 -0.03 -11.69
C VAL A 296 24.03 -0.81 -13.01
N ARG A 297 24.40 -2.10 -12.97
CA ARG A 297 24.25 -3.03 -14.10
C ARG A 297 23.08 -3.96 -13.85
N MET A 298 22.17 -4.04 -14.81
CA MET A 298 21.04 -4.98 -14.73
C MET A 298 21.50 -6.39 -15.10
N LYS A 299 21.03 -7.38 -14.32
CA LYS A 299 21.27 -8.81 -14.54
C LYS A 299 19.95 -9.59 -14.50
N PRO A 300 19.86 -10.70 -15.27
CA PRO A 300 18.72 -11.61 -15.15
C PRO A 300 18.74 -12.35 -13.80
N GLY A 301 17.86 -13.35 -13.63
CA GLY A 301 17.83 -14.16 -12.42
C GLY A 301 19.16 -14.85 -12.14
N VAL A 302 19.50 -14.97 -10.86
CA VAL A 302 20.68 -15.74 -10.44
C VAL A 302 20.32 -17.23 -10.47
N LYS A 303 21.18 -18.04 -11.09
CA LYS A 303 21.07 -19.51 -11.18
C LYS A 303 21.82 -20.20 -10.05
N GLY A 304 22.93 -19.63 -9.58
CA GLY A 304 23.76 -20.20 -8.50
C GLY A 304 24.96 -19.34 -8.16
N PHE A 305 25.72 -19.80 -7.19
CA PHE A 305 26.93 -19.14 -6.68
C PHE A 305 28.13 -20.09 -6.67
N THR A 306 29.32 -19.52 -6.75
CA THR A 306 30.59 -20.16 -6.38
C THR A 306 31.12 -19.49 -5.11
N GLU A 307 32.36 -19.76 -4.74
CA GLU A 307 33.00 -19.10 -3.58
C GLU A 307 33.04 -17.58 -3.67
N THR A 308 33.20 -17.00 -4.88
CA THR A 308 33.35 -15.56 -5.09
C THR A 308 32.48 -14.99 -6.21
N SER A 309 31.76 -15.85 -6.96
CA SER A 309 31.05 -15.46 -8.18
C SER A 309 29.57 -15.79 -8.13
N ALA A 310 28.78 -15.13 -9.00
CA ALA A 310 27.40 -15.49 -9.28
C ALA A 310 27.22 -15.87 -10.75
N LEU A 311 26.51 -16.96 -11.00
CA LEU A 311 26.09 -17.42 -12.31
C LEU A 311 24.64 -17.00 -12.55
N PHE A 312 24.36 -16.39 -13.71
CA PHE A 312 23.05 -15.89 -14.09
C PHE A 312 22.33 -16.84 -15.07
N GLU A 313 21.00 -16.64 -15.22
CA GLU A 313 20.13 -17.45 -16.10
C GLU A 313 20.54 -17.36 -17.59
N ASP A 314 21.17 -16.26 -18.01
CA ASP A 314 21.70 -16.07 -19.38
C ASP A 314 23.06 -16.73 -19.61
N GLY A 315 23.62 -17.42 -18.61
CA GLY A 315 24.93 -18.08 -18.67
C GLY A 315 26.10 -17.15 -18.35
N THR A 316 25.89 -15.85 -18.13
CA THR A 316 26.96 -14.93 -17.72
C THR A 316 27.40 -15.20 -16.29
N VAL A 317 28.68 -14.97 -15.99
CA VAL A 317 29.28 -15.07 -14.66
C VAL A 317 29.84 -13.70 -14.29
N GLU A 318 29.58 -13.27 -13.07
CA GLU A 318 30.21 -12.08 -12.48
C GLU A 318 31.09 -12.53 -11.30
N GLU A 319 32.36 -12.19 -11.38
CA GLU A 319 33.39 -12.57 -10.41
C GLU A 319 33.61 -11.49 -9.36
N ASP A 320 34.33 -11.84 -8.29
CA ASP A 320 34.76 -10.94 -7.22
C ASP A 320 33.61 -10.22 -6.52
N ILE A 321 32.48 -10.92 -6.34
CA ILE A 321 31.35 -10.40 -5.58
C ILE A 321 31.69 -10.44 -4.09
N ASN A 322 31.68 -9.27 -3.45
CA ASN A 322 31.99 -9.14 -2.02
C ASN A 322 30.74 -9.28 -1.15
N THR A 323 29.57 -8.88 -1.67
CA THR A 323 28.33 -8.87 -0.89
C THR A 323 27.12 -9.18 -1.75
N VAL A 324 26.20 -9.98 -1.18
CA VAL A 324 24.89 -10.27 -1.76
C VAL A 324 23.81 -9.73 -0.82
N VAL A 325 22.97 -8.81 -1.33
CA VAL A 325 21.86 -8.21 -0.59
C VAL A 325 20.54 -8.76 -1.12
N PHE A 326 19.87 -9.58 -0.33
CA PHE A 326 18.55 -10.11 -0.65
C PHE A 326 17.47 -9.06 -0.38
N THR A 327 16.80 -8.58 -1.43
CA THR A 327 15.63 -7.70 -1.34
C THR A 327 14.37 -8.47 -1.77
N THR A 328 14.29 -9.70 -1.29
CA THR A 328 13.29 -10.72 -1.67
C THR A 328 11.96 -10.61 -0.93
N GLY A 329 11.84 -9.57 -0.09
CA GLY A 329 10.60 -9.23 0.61
C GLY A 329 10.41 -10.00 1.91
N TYR A 330 9.14 -10.13 2.33
CA TYR A 330 8.77 -10.63 3.63
C TYR A 330 7.63 -11.64 3.53
N THR A 331 7.51 -12.51 4.53
CA THR A 331 6.40 -13.43 4.72
C THR A 331 5.52 -12.97 5.87
N PHE A 332 4.23 -13.27 5.77
CA PHE A 332 3.28 -13.01 6.86
C PHE A 332 3.37 -14.12 7.90
N SER A 333 3.44 -13.75 9.16
CA SER A 333 3.44 -14.69 10.28
C SER A 333 2.70 -14.09 11.47
N PHE A 334 1.76 -14.84 12.03
CA PHE A 334 0.98 -14.46 13.22
C PHE A 334 1.04 -15.58 14.26
N PRO A 335 2.22 -15.85 14.83
CA PRO A 335 2.43 -17.01 15.71
C PRO A 335 1.60 -16.94 16.99
N PHE A 336 1.19 -15.74 17.39
CA PHE A 336 0.36 -15.50 18.57
C PHE A 336 -1.13 -15.83 18.37
N LEU A 337 -1.59 -16.04 17.12
CA LEU A 337 -2.98 -16.43 16.85
C LEU A 337 -3.12 -17.95 16.88
N GLU A 338 -4.31 -18.43 17.27
CA GLU A 338 -4.67 -19.85 17.19
C GLU A 338 -4.92 -20.30 15.72
N GLU A 339 -4.85 -21.62 15.47
CA GLU A 339 -5.26 -22.17 14.17
C GLU A 339 -6.80 -22.12 14.03
N PRO A 340 -7.36 -21.83 12.83
CA PRO A 340 -6.65 -21.61 11.55
C PRO A 340 -6.21 -20.15 11.33
N LEU A 341 -6.40 -19.24 12.29
CA LEU A 341 -6.14 -17.80 12.14
C LEU A 341 -4.66 -17.45 11.92
N ARG A 342 -3.72 -18.33 12.31
CA ARG A 342 -2.29 -18.17 11.95
C ARG A 342 -2.08 -18.03 10.46
N GLY A 343 -2.96 -18.62 9.65
CA GLY A 343 -2.96 -18.52 8.20
C GLY A 343 -3.55 -17.23 7.62
N LEU A 344 -3.80 -16.18 8.42
CA LEU A 344 -4.21 -14.88 7.93
C LEU A 344 -3.29 -14.41 6.79
N CYS A 345 -3.86 -13.85 5.73
CA CYS A 345 -3.15 -13.45 4.50
C CYS A 345 -2.57 -14.61 3.66
N THR A 346 -2.75 -15.86 4.03
CA THR A 346 -2.51 -17.01 3.15
C THR A 346 -3.78 -17.32 2.34
N LYS A 347 -3.66 -18.16 1.31
CA LYS A 347 -4.84 -18.63 0.56
C LYS A 347 -5.84 -19.45 1.39
N LYS A 348 -5.45 -19.84 2.63
CA LYS A 348 -6.25 -20.68 3.53
C LYS A 348 -7.30 -19.89 4.32
N VAL A 349 -7.10 -18.60 4.55
CA VAL A 349 -8.03 -17.76 5.31
C VAL A 349 -8.55 -16.62 4.43
N TYR A 350 -9.84 -16.65 4.13
CA TYR A 350 -10.51 -15.57 3.41
C TYR A 350 -10.80 -14.40 4.34
N LEU A 351 -10.32 -13.20 3.97
CA LEU A 351 -10.60 -11.95 4.68
C LEU A 351 -11.66 -11.14 3.93
N TYR A 352 -12.83 -10.98 4.52
CA TYR A 352 -13.87 -10.10 4.00
C TYR A 352 -13.37 -8.66 3.98
N LYS A 353 -13.39 -8.04 2.80
CA LYS A 353 -12.82 -6.70 2.53
C LYS A 353 -11.39 -6.51 3.08
N ARG A 354 -10.60 -7.59 3.16
CA ARG A 354 -9.24 -7.59 3.72
C ARG A 354 -9.16 -7.15 5.20
N VAL A 355 -10.23 -7.29 5.96
CA VAL A 355 -10.31 -6.90 7.37
C VAL A 355 -10.78 -8.05 8.27
N PHE A 356 -11.91 -8.69 7.95
CA PHE A 356 -12.50 -9.67 8.84
C PHE A 356 -12.31 -11.10 8.33
N PRO A 357 -11.80 -12.04 9.17
CA PRO A 357 -11.79 -13.46 8.83
C PRO A 357 -13.22 -13.97 8.65
N ALA A 358 -13.54 -14.45 7.44
CA ALA A 358 -14.88 -14.91 7.10
C ALA A 358 -15.30 -16.17 7.84
N SER A 359 -14.33 -16.93 8.37
CA SER A 359 -14.58 -18.17 9.12
C SER A 359 -15.04 -17.94 10.58
N LEU A 360 -14.96 -16.70 11.10
CA LEU A 360 -15.36 -16.42 12.47
C LEU A 360 -16.88 -16.26 12.58
N GLU A 361 -17.47 -16.92 13.56
CA GLU A 361 -18.89 -16.80 13.89
C GLU A 361 -19.25 -15.39 14.41
N LYS A 362 -18.33 -14.78 15.16
CA LYS A 362 -18.44 -13.42 15.68
C LYS A 362 -17.34 -12.56 15.05
N ALA A 363 -17.71 -11.44 14.48
CA ALA A 363 -16.79 -10.51 13.84
C ALA A 363 -16.09 -9.61 14.88
N THR A 364 -15.36 -10.21 15.79
CA THR A 364 -14.66 -9.55 16.91
C THR A 364 -13.13 -9.58 16.76
N LEU A 365 -12.60 -10.08 15.63
CA LEU A 365 -11.20 -9.94 15.26
C LEU A 365 -11.11 -9.26 13.89
N ALA A 366 -10.31 -8.18 13.82
CA ALA A 366 -10.05 -7.44 12.60
C ALA A 366 -8.55 -7.32 12.34
N THR A 367 -8.14 -7.43 11.08
CA THR A 367 -6.77 -7.15 10.63
C THR A 367 -6.73 -5.76 10.03
N ILE A 368 -5.81 -4.91 10.47
CA ILE A 368 -5.68 -3.53 10.03
C ILE A 368 -4.34 -3.33 9.34
N GLY A 369 -4.35 -2.88 8.08
CA GLY A 369 -3.15 -2.61 7.30
C GLY A 369 -2.52 -3.83 6.62
N LEU A 370 -3.14 -5.01 6.68
CA LEU A 370 -2.67 -6.20 5.95
C LEU A 370 -3.13 -6.17 4.48
N ILE A 371 -2.78 -5.10 3.78
CA ILE A 371 -3.17 -4.85 2.39
C ILE A 371 -2.00 -4.41 1.54
N SER A 372 -2.06 -4.72 0.26
CA SER A 372 -1.19 -4.15 -0.77
C SER A 372 -2.03 -3.22 -1.65
N LEU A 373 -1.74 -1.92 -1.64
CA LEU A 373 -2.56 -0.88 -2.25
C LEU A 373 -1.73 -0.03 -3.23
N LYS A 374 -2.35 0.42 -4.33
CA LYS A 374 -1.78 1.45 -5.22
C LYS A 374 -2.13 2.83 -4.67
N GLY A 375 -1.51 3.23 -3.57
CA GLY A 375 -1.79 4.47 -2.86
C GLY A 375 -1.33 4.42 -1.41
N SER A 376 -1.87 5.31 -0.59
CA SER A 376 -1.50 5.41 0.82
C SER A 376 -2.09 4.29 1.66
N ILE A 377 -1.24 3.64 2.44
CA ILE A 377 -1.67 2.65 3.44
C ILE A 377 -2.27 3.36 4.66
N LEU A 378 -1.76 4.54 5.07
CA LEU A 378 -2.27 5.28 6.24
C LEU A 378 -3.78 5.53 6.16
N ALA A 379 -4.22 6.19 5.08
CA ALA A 379 -5.63 6.49 4.88
C ALA A 379 -6.51 5.22 4.85
N ALA A 380 -5.97 4.15 4.29
CA ALA A 380 -6.69 2.88 4.22
C ALA A 380 -6.77 2.19 5.59
N THR A 381 -5.69 2.18 6.38
CA THR A 381 -5.70 1.63 7.75
C THR A 381 -6.67 2.37 8.65
N GLU A 382 -6.71 3.69 8.56
CA GLU A 382 -7.68 4.50 9.29
C GLU A 382 -9.12 4.12 8.91
N LEU A 383 -9.43 4.04 7.62
CA LEU A 383 -10.79 3.71 7.17
C LEU A 383 -11.19 2.26 7.52
N GLN A 384 -10.24 1.31 7.51
CA GLN A 384 -10.42 -0.04 8.03
C GLN A 384 -10.74 -0.01 9.52
N ALA A 385 -9.98 0.75 10.32
CA ALA A 385 -10.19 0.88 11.76
C ALA A 385 -11.55 1.53 12.08
N ARG A 386 -11.93 2.62 11.38
CA ARG A 386 -13.25 3.26 11.51
C ARG A 386 -14.39 2.27 11.24
N TRP A 387 -14.25 1.41 10.25
CA TRP A 387 -15.24 0.38 9.98
C TRP A 387 -15.24 -0.73 11.03
N ALA A 388 -14.08 -1.24 11.41
CA ALA A 388 -13.95 -2.32 12.38
C ALA A 388 -14.53 -1.94 13.75
N THR A 389 -14.22 -0.75 14.26
CA THR A 389 -14.74 -0.26 15.55
C THR A 389 -16.27 -0.14 15.55
N ARG A 390 -16.85 0.31 14.45
CA ARG A 390 -18.32 0.37 14.30
C ARG A 390 -18.98 -1.01 14.23
N VAL A 391 -18.28 -1.99 13.63
CA VAL A 391 -18.72 -3.40 13.67
C VAL A 391 -18.67 -3.93 15.11
N PHE A 392 -17.57 -3.70 15.84
CA PHE A 392 -17.45 -4.11 17.25
C PHE A 392 -18.53 -3.51 18.14
N LYS A 393 -18.91 -2.26 17.86
CA LYS A 393 -19.99 -1.58 18.57
C LYS A 393 -21.39 -2.07 18.17
N GLY A 394 -21.51 -2.83 17.05
CA GLY A 394 -22.81 -3.30 16.52
C GLY A 394 -23.53 -2.28 15.64
N LEU A 395 -22.85 -1.18 15.26
CA LEU A 395 -23.41 -0.12 14.40
C LEU A 395 -23.33 -0.46 12.90
N CYS A 396 -22.46 -1.39 12.52
CA CYS A 396 -22.34 -1.92 11.17
C CYS A 396 -22.49 -3.44 11.20
N LYS A 397 -23.23 -3.98 10.24
CA LYS A 397 -23.43 -5.44 10.12
C LYS A 397 -22.47 -6.01 9.07
N ILE A 398 -21.97 -7.21 9.34
CA ILE A 398 -21.23 -8.04 8.40
C ILE A 398 -22.15 -9.20 7.99
N PRO A 399 -22.10 -9.66 6.72
CA PRO A 399 -22.83 -10.86 6.31
C PRO A 399 -22.45 -12.07 7.18
N PRO A 400 -23.37 -13.00 7.42
CA PRO A 400 -23.08 -14.22 8.20
C PRO A 400 -21.88 -15.01 7.62
N SER A 401 -21.10 -15.66 8.49
CA SER A 401 -19.92 -16.44 8.13
C SER A 401 -20.22 -17.45 7.01
N LEU A 402 -21.33 -18.17 7.09
CA LEU A 402 -21.76 -19.12 6.05
C LEU A 402 -21.89 -18.47 4.67
N THR A 403 -22.46 -17.26 4.59
CA THR A 403 -22.60 -16.50 3.34
C THR A 403 -21.23 -16.10 2.80
N LEU A 404 -20.35 -15.58 3.65
CA LEU A 404 -19.00 -15.17 3.27
C LEU A 404 -18.15 -16.34 2.80
N MET A 405 -18.23 -17.48 3.46
CA MET A 405 -17.53 -18.70 3.10
C MET A 405 -18.05 -19.31 1.78
N ALA A 406 -19.36 -19.26 1.57
CA ALA A 406 -19.97 -19.68 0.31
C ALA A 406 -19.50 -18.80 -0.88
N GLU A 407 -19.43 -17.47 -0.67
CA GLU A 407 -18.91 -16.52 -1.66
C GLU A 407 -17.42 -16.78 -1.95
N ALA A 408 -16.61 -16.98 -0.92
CA ALA A 408 -15.20 -17.33 -1.06
C ALA A 408 -15.00 -18.61 -1.87
N THR A 409 -15.77 -19.67 -1.56
CA THR A 409 -15.72 -20.95 -2.27
C THR A 409 -16.16 -20.80 -3.72
N ARG A 410 -17.21 -20.02 -3.99
CA ARG A 410 -17.68 -19.73 -5.36
C ARG A 410 -16.59 -19.00 -6.16
N THR A 411 -15.97 -17.99 -5.57
CA THR A 411 -14.89 -17.21 -6.18
C THR A 411 -13.70 -18.11 -6.51
N GLU A 412 -13.28 -18.98 -5.59
CA GLU A 412 -12.19 -19.92 -5.81
C GLU A 412 -12.49 -20.90 -6.96
N LYS A 413 -13.74 -21.45 -7.02
CA LYS A 413 -14.17 -22.31 -8.12
C LYS A 413 -14.11 -21.61 -9.47
N LEU A 414 -14.52 -20.32 -9.54
CA LEU A 414 -14.48 -19.54 -10.77
C LEU A 414 -13.03 -19.25 -11.21
N ILE A 415 -12.12 -19.01 -10.25
CA ILE A 415 -10.68 -18.84 -10.51
C ILE A 415 -10.09 -20.15 -11.06
N LYS A 416 -10.36 -21.29 -10.40
CA LYS A 416 -9.87 -22.61 -10.86
C LYS A 416 -10.38 -22.98 -12.25
N ARG A 417 -11.58 -22.55 -12.63
CA ARG A 417 -12.16 -22.74 -13.97
C ARG A 417 -11.64 -21.73 -15.02
N GLY A 418 -10.81 -20.77 -14.63
CA GLY A 418 -10.32 -19.71 -15.52
C GLY A 418 -11.37 -18.67 -15.94
N VAL A 419 -12.56 -18.68 -15.32
CA VAL A 419 -13.65 -17.72 -15.62
C VAL A 419 -13.30 -16.32 -15.11
N ILE A 420 -12.68 -16.25 -13.94
CA ILE A 420 -12.16 -15.01 -13.36
C ILE A 420 -10.67 -15.17 -13.04
N ARG A 421 -9.93 -14.06 -13.16
CA ARG A 421 -8.50 -14.05 -12.85
C ARG A 421 -8.28 -14.06 -11.32
N ASP A 422 -7.29 -14.83 -10.85
CA ASP A 422 -6.81 -14.73 -9.47
C ASP A 422 -6.12 -13.38 -9.23
N THR A 423 -6.79 -12.51 -8.49
CA THR A 423 -6.28 -11.19 -8.08
C THR A 423 -5.81 -11.16 -6.62
N SER A 424 -5.77 -12.29 -5.94
CA SER A 424 -5.44 -12.38 -4.51
C SER A 424 -4.08 -11.78 -4.14
N GLY A 425 -3.11 -11.81 -5.06
CA GLY A 425 -1.79 -11.21 -4.90
C GLY A 425 -1.59 -9.88 -5.63
N ASP A 426 -2.65 -9.28 -6.20
CA ASP A 426 -2.53 -8.00 -6.90
C ASP A 426 -2.70 -6.84 -5.91
N LYS A 427 -2.01 -5.72 -6.21
CA LYS A 427 -2.25 -4.47 -5.49
C LYS A 427 -3.67 -3.97 -5.77
N LEU A 428 -4.42 -3.66 -4.72
CA LEU A 428 -5.76 -3.09 -4.83
C LEU A 428 -5.69 -1.67 -5.42
N ASP A 429 -6.68 -1.31 -6.22
CA ASP A 429 -6.82 0.07 -6.69
C ASP A 429 -7.40 0.93 -5.55
N TYR A 430 -6.75 2.08 -5.30
CA TYR A 430 -7.03 2.93 -4.14
C TYR A 430 -8.49 3.38 -4.06
N ILE A 431 -8.99 4.07 -5.08
CA ILE A 431 -10.34 4.67 -5.04
C ILE A 431 -11.45 3.64 -4.89
N PRO A 432 -11.50 2.56 -5.70
CA PRO A 432 -12.52 1.54 -5.52
C PRO A 432 -12.52 0.90 -4.13
N TYR A 433 -11.33 0.61 -3.58
CA TYR A 433 -11.21 0.01 -2.27
C TYR A 433 -11.66 0.95 -1.14
N MET A 434 -11.21 2.22 -1.18
CA MET A 434 -11.60 3.23 -0.20
C MET A 434 -13.10 3.53 -0.25
N ASP A 435 -13.66 3.63 -1.44
CA ASP A 435 -15.10 3.85 -1.64
C ASP A 435 -15.96 2.68 -1.13
N ASP A 436 -15.47 1.45 -1.31
CA ASP A 436 -16.14 0.25 -0.83
C ASP A 436 -16.17 0.17 0.71
N LEU A 437 -15.06 0.54 1.38
CA LEU A 437 -15.02 0.65 2.84
C LEU A 437 -15.86 1.83 3.36
N ALA A 438 -15.72 2.99 2.72
CA ALA A 438 -16.44 4.20 3.11
C ALA A 438 -17.97 4.03 2.99
N ALA A 439 -18.44 3.26 2.01
CA ALA A 439 -19.84 2.91 1.84
C ALA A 439 -20.37 2.11 3.05
N CYS A 440 -19.54 1.23 3.65
CA CYS A 440 -19.93 0.44 4.83
C CYS A 440 -20.27 1.31 6.05
N ILE A 441 -19.71 2.52 6.13
CA ILE A 441 -19.92 3.45 7.26
C ILE A 441 -20.66 4.74 6.86
N GLY A 442 -21.14 4.85 5.62
CA GLY A 442 -21.85 6.05 5.13
C GLY A 442 -20.93 7.27 4.91
N ALA A 443 -19.62 7.07 4.78
CA ALA A 443 -18.62 8.15 4.59
C ALA A 443 -18.20 8.34 3.11
N LYS A 444 -18.76 7.58 2.19
CA LYS A 444 -18.49 7.73 0.75
C LYS A 444 -19.09 9.04 0.25
N PRO A 445 -18.30 9.95 -0.39
CA PRO A 445 -18.83 11.21 -0.90
C PRO A 445 -19.81 10.96 -2.06
N SER A 446 -20.98 11.62 -2.02
CA SER A 446 -21.94 11.62 -3.11
C SER A 446 -21.68 12.81 -4.02
N ILE A 447 -21.15 12.57 -5.23
CA ILE A 447 -20.86 13.64 -6.19
C ILE A 447 -22.14 14.39 -6.59
N ALA A 448 -23.26 13.68 -6.77
CA ALA A 448 -24.54 14.30 -7.12
C ALA A 448 -25.02 15.28 -6.02
N LEU A 449 -24.93 14.86 -4.75
CA LEU A 449 -25.32 15.72 -3.63
C LEU A 449 -24.36 16.93 -3.46
N LEU A 450 -23.06 16.71 -3.71
CA LEU A 450 -22.08 17.78 -3.68
C LEU A 450 -22.33 18.81 -4.81
N LEU A 451 -22.66 18.36 -6.02
CA LEU A 451 -22.99 19.26 -7.14
C LEU A 451 -24.15 20.20 -6.80
N LEU A 452 -25.14 19.72 -6.05
CA LEU A 452 -26.29 20.52 -5.62
C LEU A 452 -25.96 21.50 -4.49
N LYS A 453 -25.07 21.11 -3.56
CA LYS A 453 -24.79 21.89 -2.34
C LYS A 453 -23.54 22.77 -2.45
N ASP A 454 -22.51 22.30 -3.13
CA ASP A 454 -21.20 22.97 -3.27
C ASP A 454 -20.53 22.53 -4.58
N PRO A 455 -20.90 23.14 -5.73
CA PRO A 455 -20.38 22.78 -7.03
C PRO A 455 -18.85 22.87 -7.13
N ARG A 456 -18.21 23.84 -6.45
CA ARG A 456 -16.75 24.00 -6.42
C ARG A 456 -16.08 22.80 -5.73
N LEU A 457 -16.61 22.38 -4.59
CA LEU A 457 -16.13 21.19 -3.90
C LEU A 457 -16.36 19.92 -4.71
N ALA A 458 -17.55 19.78 -5.35
CA ALA A 458 -17.86 18.65 -6.22
C ALA A 458 -16.85 18.50 -7.36
N TRP A 459 -16.45 19.63 -7.97
CA TRP A 459 -15.43 19.67 -9.00
C TRP A 459 -14.08 19.15 -8.50
N GLU A 460 -13.59 19.66 -7.36
CA GLU A 460 -12.32 19.22 -6.77
C GLU A 460 -12.37 17.76 -6.31
N VAL A 461 -13.49 17.29 -5.78
CA VAL A 461 -13.66 15.88 -5.39
C VAL A 461 -13.63 14.94 -6.58
N PHE A 462 -14.20 15.32 -7.74
CA PHE A 462 -14.27 14.46 -8.91
C PHE A 462 -13.04 14.56 -9.82
N PHE A 463 -12.59 15.77 -10.14
CA PHE A 463 -11.48 16.02 -11.04
C PHE A 463 -10.14 16.21 -10.36
N GLY A 464 -10.13 16.66 -9.10
CA GLY A 464 -8.93 16.80 -8.29
C GLY A 464 -8.40 15.48 -7.73
N PRO A 465 -7.28 15.53 -6.98
CA PRO A 465 -6.72 14.36 -6.31
C PRO A 465 -7.70 13.76 -5.29
N CYS A 466 -7.82 12.43 -5.26
CA CYS A 466 -8.65 11.74 -4.28
C CYS A 466 -7.89 11.60 -2.95
N THR A 467 -7.76 12.72 -2.22
CA THR A 467 -7.11 12.77 -0.91
C THR A 467 -7.97 12.13 0.19
N PRO A 468 -7.38 11.71 1.30
CA PRO A 468 -8.10 11.10 2.44
C PRO A 468 -9.23 11.96 2.98
N TYR A 469 -9.10 13.28 2.91
CA TYR A 469 -10.10 14.26 3.38
C TYR A 469 -11.49 14.05 2.78
N GLN A 470 -11.57 13.49 1.56
CA GLN A 470 -12.84 13.22 0.89
C GLN A 470 -13.75 12.27 1.69
N TYR A 471 -13.16 11.40 2.51
CA TYR A 471 -13.87 10.42 3.36
C TYR A 471 -14.23 10.98 4.75
N ARG A 472 -14.07 12.31 4.94
CA ARG A 472 -14.49 13.08 6.11
C ARG A 472 -15.54 14.16 5.78
N LEU A 473 -16.03 14.21 4.54
CA LEU A 473 -17.06 15.17 4.12
C LEU A 473 -18.44 14.84 4.69
N THR A 474 -18.72 13.56 4.87
CA THR A 474 -20.04 13.07 5.30
C THR A 474 -19.90 11.86 6.21
N GLY A 475 -21.01 11.50 6.87
CA GLY A 475 -21.11 10.31 7.71
C GLY A 475 -20.47 10.46 9.09
N PRO A 476 -20.36 9.35 9.82
CA PRO A 476 -19.74 9.33 11.14
C PRO A 476 -18.26 9.77 11.07
N GLY A 477 -17.85 10.61 12.01
CA GLY A 477 -16.51 11.19 12.02
C GLY A 477 -16.29 12.23 10.92
N LYS A 478 -17.35 12.91 10.45
CA LYS A 478 -17.23 14.11 9.62
C LYS A 478 -16.27 15.12 10.27
N TRP A 479 -15.40 15.72 9.45
CA TRP A 479 -14.45 16.74 9.90
C TRP A 479 -14.74 18.07 9.22
N GLU A 480 -14.93 19.12 10.00
CA GLU A 480 -15.27 20.46 9.47
C GLU A 480 -14.15 21.04 8.59
N GLY A 481 -12.88 20.70 8.87
CA GLY A 481 -11.73 21.09 8.05
C GLY A 481 -11.65 20.42 6.68
N ALA A 482 -12.39 19.34 6.43
CA ALA A 482 -12.28 18.53 5.22
C ALA A 482 -12.49 19.32 3.93
N ARG A 483 -13.48 20.21 3.91
CA ARG A 483 -13.77 21.09 2.76
C ARG A 483 -12.57 21.98 2.43
N ASN A 484 -12.06 22.68 3.43
CA ASN A 484 -10.92 23.58 3.24
C ASN A 484 -9.67 22.81 2.81
N ALA A 485 -9.41 21.67 3.46
CA ALA A 485 -8.28 20.79 3.12
C ALA A 485 -8.30 20.33 1.66
N ILE A 486 -9.47 20.00 1.09
CA ILE A 486 -9.63 19.64 -0.32
C ILE A 486 -9.38 20.83 -1.23
N LEU A 487 -9.94 21.99 -0.91
CA LEU A 487 -9.85 23.19 -1.77
C LEU A 487 -8.45 23.81 -1.79
N THR A 488 -7.63 23.59 -0.74
CA THR A 488 -6.27 24.14 -0.61
C THR A 488 -5.16 23.09 -0.82
N GLN A 489 -5.50 21.85 -1.19
CA GLN A 489 -4.54 20.75 -1.34
C GLN A 489 -3.39 21.06 -2.31
N TRP A 490 -3.65 21.81 -3.37
CA TRP A 490 -2.63 22.23 -4.32
C TRP A 490 -1.71 23.31 -3.77
N ASP A 491 -2.24 24.27 -3.03
CA ASP A 491 -1.45 25.34 -2.41
C ASP A 491 -0.51 24.75 -1.37
N ARG A 492 -0.98 23.81 -0.53
CA ARG A 492 -0.15 23.07 0.43
C ARG A 492 0.90 22.18 -0.25
N THR A 493 0.59 21.61 -1.43
CA THR A 493 1.57 20.86 -2.23
C THR A 493 2.68 21.75 -2.75
N LEU A 494 2.38 22.97 -3.17
CA LEU A 494 3.35 23.89 -3.76
C LEU A 494 4.12 24.71 -2.71
N LYS A 495 3.57 24.90 -1.52
CA LYS A 495 4.18 25.71 -0.45
C LYS A 495 5.62 25.32 -0.12
N PRO A 496 5.97 24.03 0.12
CA PRO A 496 7.34 23.63 0.43
C PRO A 496 8.32 23.77 -0.74
N LEU A 497 7.84 24.02 -1.96
CA LEU A 497 8.68 24.25 -3.13
C LEU A 497 9.06 25.74 -3.29
N LYS A 498 8.27 26.65 -2.72
CA LYS A 498 8.46 28.11 -2.81
C LYS A 498 9.40 28.61 -1.72
N THR A 499 10.62 28.06 -1.64
CA THR A 499 11.63 28.46 -0.64
C THR A 499 12.47 29.65 -1.06
N ARG A 500 12.53 29.95 -2.35
CA ARG A 500 13.19 31.15 -2.89
C ARG A 500 12.12 32.25 -3.06
N GLY A 501 12.28 33.39 -2.38
CA GLY A 501 11.41 34.55 -2.50
C GLY A 501 11.47 35.19 -3.90
N THR A 502 10.77 34.60 -4.85
CA THR A 502 10.48 35.24 -6.14
C THR A 502 9.09 35.87 -6.06
N PRO A 503 8.85 37.09 -6.65
CA PRO A 503 7.51 37.58 -6.77
C PRO A 503 6.61 36.52 -7.40
N ASP A 504 5.42 36.32 -6.82
CA ASP A 504 4.47 35.36 -7.40
C ASP A 504 4.23 35.73 -8.88
N PRO A 505 4.41 34.81 -9.81
CA PRO A 505 3.99 35.05 -11.18
C PRO A 505 2.50 35.38 -11.17
N PRO A 506 2.02 36.30 -12.02
CA PRO A 506 0.61 36.63 -12.10
C PRO A 506 -0.17 35.33 -12.20
N THR A 507 -1.13 35.14 -11.32
CA THR A 507 -1.92 33.90 -11.17
C THR A 507 -2.38 33.48 -12.56
N PRO A 508 -1.91 32.35 -13.12
CA PRO A 508 -2.41 31.93 -14.42
C PRO A 508 -3.90 31.70 -14.25
N ALA A 509 -4.69 32.28 -15.13
CA ALA A 509 -6.13 32.12 -15.12
C ALA A 509 -6.48 30.62 -15.12
N SER A 510 -6.66 30.08 -13.93
CA SER A 510 -6.81 28.64 -13.68
C SER A 510 -8.01 28.00 -14.42
N ILE A 511 -9.00 28.82 -14.73
CA ILE A 511 -10.23 28.43 -15.43
C ILE A 511 -9.98 28.00 -16.88
N SER A 512 -9.05 28.64 -17.60
CA SER A 512 -8.78 28.32 -19.02
C SER A 512 -8.14 26.94 -19.24
N HIS A 513 -7.23 26.52 -18.35
CA HIS A 513 -6.62 25.17 -18.42
C HIS A 513 -7.62 24.06 -18.05
N TYR A 514 -8.49 24.33 -17.06
CA TYR A 514 -9.54 23.40 -16.65
C TYR A 514 -10.63 23.26 -17.73
N LEU A 515 -11.02 24.34 -18.40
CA LEU A 515 -12.00 24.32 -19.49
C LEU A 515 -11.48 23.57 -20.73
N LYS A 516 -10.18 23.70 -21.07
CA LYS A 516 -9.57 22.94 -22.18
C LYS A 516 -9.47 21.45 -21.85
N ALA A 517 -9.10 21.07 -20.62
CA ALA A 517 -9.10 19.69 -20.15
C ALA A 517 -10.52 19.12 -20.08
N TRP A 518 -11.52 19.92 -19.69
CA TRP A 518 -12.92 19.53 -19.61
C TRP A 518 -13.52 19.30 -20.99
N GLY A 519 -13.32 20.21 -21.95
CA GLY A 519 -13.77 20.04 -23.32
C GLY A 519 -13.21 18.80 -23.98
N ALA A 520 -11.92 18.53 -23.80
CA ALA A 520 -11.28 17.30 -24.30
C ALA A 520 -11.82 16.04 -23.62
N SER A 521 -12.10 16.10 -22.31
CA SER A 521 -12.59 14.95 -21.55
C SER A 521 -14.05 14.62 -21.85
N VAL A 522 -14.90 15.64 -22.04
CA VAL A 522 -16.30 15.48 -22.45
C VAL A 522 -16.40 14.97 -23.88
N LEU A 523 -15.58 15.49 -24.79
CA LEU A 523 -15.48 14.99 -26.18
C LEU A 523 -15.02 13.52 -26.21
N LEU A 524 -14.03 13.16 -25.42
CA LEU A 524 -13.53 11.79 -25.33
C LEU A 524 -14.58 10.85 -24.70
N ALA A 525 -15.27 11.28 -23.66
CA ALA A 525 -16.36 10.51 -23.05
C ALA A 525 -17.54 10.32 -24.00
N SER A 526 -17.91 11.35 -24.75
CA SER A 526 -18.97 11.29 -25.76
C SER A 526 -18.60 10.38 -26.94
N LEU A 527 -17.36 10.45 -27.42
CA LEU A 527 -16.81 9.53 -28.43
C LEU A 527 -16.79 8.07 -27.96
N LEU A 528 -16.39 7.85 -26.71
CA LEU A 528 -16.35 6.51 -26.12
C LEU A 528 -17.75 5.92 -25.89
N LEU A 529 -18.73 6.73 -25.50
CA LEU A 529 -20.13 6.33 -25.42
C LEU A 529 -20.70 6.00 -26.80
N ALA A 530 -20.38 6.79 -27.82
CA ALA A 530 -20.76 6.53 -29.21
C ALA A 530 -20.11 5.23 -29.74
N CYS A 531 -18.82 5.01 -29.47
CA CYS A 531 -18.13 3.77 -29.85
C CYS A 531 -18.70 2.54 -29.11
N LYS A 532 -19.07 2.67 -27.83
CA LYS A 532 -19.67 1.57 -27.05
C LYS A 532 -21.07 1.22 -27.54
N SER A 533 -21.88 2.23 -27.90
CA SER A 533 -23.19 2.01 -28.53
C SER A 533 -23.04 1.38 -29.92
N ALA A 534 -22.13 1.86 -30.77
CA ALA A 534 -21.86 1.28 -32.07
C ALA A 534 -21.36 -0.17 -31.99
N PHE A 535 -20.46 -0.47 -31.05
CA PHE A 535 -19.96 -1.84 -30.77
C PHE A 535 -21.07 -2.75 -30.27
N PHE A 536 -21.93 -2.26 -29.36
CA PHE A 536 -23.08 -3.00 -28.84
C PHE A 536 -24.10 -3.28 -29.95
N PHE A 537 -24.40 -2.29 -30.78
CA PHE A 537 -25.29 -2.47 -31.94
C PHE A 537 -24.71 -3.45 -32.96
N LYS A 538 -23.40 -3.42 -33.21
CA LYS A 538 -22.73 -4.39 -34.06
C LYS A 538 -22.82 -5.80 -33.51
N LEU A 539 -22.56 -5.99 -32.19
CA LEU A 539 -22.63 -7.29 -31.53
C LEU A 539 -24.07 -7.87 -31.52
N VAL A 540 -25.08 -7.00 -31.32
CA VAL A 540 -26.49 -7.39 -31.38
C VAL A 540 -26.88 -7.75 -32.82
N ARG A 541 -26.45 -6.99 -33.81
CA ARG A 541 -26.69 -7.28 -35.21
C ARG A 541 -26.06 -8.60 -35.65
N ASP A 542 -24.79 -8.84 -35.27
CA ASP A 542 -24.07 -10.07 -35.62
C ASP A 542 -24.69 -11.31 -34.93
N LYS A 543 -25.21 -11.16 -33.71
CA LYS A 543 -26.00 -12.23 -33.03
C LYS A 543 -27.37 -12.46 -33.66
N LEU A 544 -28.02 -11.44 -34.17
CA LEU A 544 -29.31 -11.56 -34.89
C LEU A 544 -29.11 -12.18 -36.29
N GLN A 545 -28.07 -11.80 -37.02
CA GLN A 545 -27.74 -12.41 -38.31
C GLN A 545 -27.30 -13.88 -38.18
N GLY A 546 -26.53 -14.24 -37.13
CA GLY A 546 -26.17 -15.63 -36.89
C GLY A 546 -27.34 -16.53 -36.46
N ARG A 547 -28.47 -15.98 -36.00
CA ARG A 547 -29.70 -16.74 -35.75
C ARG A 547 -30.58 -16.95 -36.99
N ILE A 548 -30.43 -16.11 -37.99
CA ILE A 548 -31.20 -16.22 -39.25
C ILE A 548 -30.58 -17.27 -40.19
N SER A 549 -29.27 -17.51 -40.12
CA SER A 549 -28.59 -18.56 -40.91
C SER A 549 -28.76 -19.98 -40.35
N PHE A 550 -29.47 -20.18 -39.23
CA PHE A 550 -29.81 -21.51 -38.64
C PHE A 550 -31.28 -21.89 -38.91
N ILE A 551 -32.06 -21.09 -39.66
CA ILE A 551 -33.46 -21.34 -39.99
C ILE A 551 -33.67 -21.41 -41.53
N GLN A 552 -32.62 -21.44 -42.27
CA GLN A 552 -32.59 -21.91 -43.66
C GLN A 552 -31.71 -23.16 -43.76
#